data_a6b9e3c96f2ce1102a7930b588db265c
#
_entry.id   a6b9e3c96f2ce1102a7930b588db265c
#
_cell.length_a   1.000
_cell.length_b   1.000
_cell.length_c   1.000
_cell.angle_alpha   90.00
_cell.angle_beta   90.00
_cell.angle_gamma   90.00
#
_symmetry.space_group_name_H-M   'P 1'
#
loop_
_entity.id
_entity.type
_entity.pdbx_description
1 polymer ?
#
loop_
_entity_poly.entity_id
_entity_poly.type
_entity_poly.pdbx_seq_one_letter_code
_entity_poly.pdbx_strand_id
1 'polypeptide(L)'
;MDFTVSETQQEIAGLAARVLRGARPVPVAAPPGVATGRDGGYDAALWKELAQAGLLSLALPDWLGGDGLGIADAGVLLAETGRAGAAVPVLATVMTGVLPVTRWAGRDLAGRLLAGVGTGGTVLTAALREPSQPRPAVPATVATLDGDGGSVTGVKLGVPYAAEADWVLVPASLAGGGTAVVVVSPAADGVSTVRTPSSGGDPEYTLRLAGAPVTGVLGGTAGGAAAGDAVTGLYELAVAGACRVADGALAAALALTTEHLRTRQQFGRPLATFQAAAQHIADVYITARTLHLATLSACWRLAAGLDAGPDLDVAAYWLAEHGPAAMRTCHHLHGGTGMDVSYPLARLSALVKDLARYAGGASYTLDRLGDRV
;
A
#
# COMPACT_ATOMS: atom_id res chain seq x y z
N MET A 1 -17.45 18.07 -5.38
CA MET A 1 -16.30 17.19 -5.60
C MET A 1 -15.93 17.25 -7.08
N ASP A 2 -14.70 17.59 -7.38
CA ASP A 2 -14.17 17.52 -8.74
C ASP A 2 -13.15 16.37 -8.79
N PHE A 3 -13.40 15.41 -9.67
CA PHE A 3 -12.52 14.26 -9.93
C PHE A 3 -11.81 14.37 -11.28
N THR A 4 -11.77 15.58 -11.85
CA THR A 4 -11.04 15.84 -13.09
C THR A 4 -9.55 15.63 -12.84
N VAL A 5 -8.93 14.79 -13.65
CA VAL A 5 -7.49 14.53 -13.60
C VAL A 5 -6.74 15.77 -14.04
N SER A 6 -5.86 16.30 -13.17
CA SER A 6 -5.04 17.47 -13.50
C SER A 6 -3.97 17.15 -14.56
N GLU A 7 -3.40 18.18 -15.18
CA GLU A 7 -2.28 18.02 -16.13
C GLU A 7 -1.08 17.33 -15.45
N THR A 8 -0.71 17.75 -14.24
CA THR A 8 0.34 17.10 -13.43
C THR A 8 0.06 15.62 -13.19
N GLN A 9 -1.19 15.27 -12.87
CA GLN A 9 -1.56 13.86 -12.66
C GLN A 9 -1.48 13.05 -13.95
N GLN A 10 -1.83 13.64 -15.10
CA GLN A 10 -1.67 13.00 -16.40
C GLN A 10 -0.20 12.76 -16.75
N GLU A 11 0.67 13.73 -16.46
CA GLU A 11 2.12 13.60 -16.65
C GLU A 11 2.72 12.51 -15.76
N ILE A 12 2.35 12.48 -14.47
CA ILE A 12 2.76 11.42 -13.52
C ILE A 12 2.31 10.06 -14.03
N ALA A 13 1.04 9.91 -14.44
CA ALA A 13 0.52 8.65 -14.96
C ALA A 13 1.30 8.20 -16.22
N GLY A 14 1.52 9.11 -17.17
CA GLY A 14 2.26 8.84 -18.39
C GLY A 14 3.72 8.45 -18.15
N LEU A 15 4.41 9.13 -17.22
CA LEU A 15 5.79 8.83 -16.85
C LEU A 15 5.88 7.50 -16.10
N ALA A 16 5.04 7.30 -15.09
CA ALA A 16 4.98 6.06 -14.31
C ALA A 16 4.68 4.86 -15.22
N ALA A 17 3.68 4.96 -16.11
CA ALA A 17 3.36 3.90 -17.06
C ALA A 17 4.51 3.56 -18.02
N ARG A 18 5.35 4.52 -18.40
CA ARG A 18 6.54 4.27 -19.22
C ARG A 18 7.61 3.49 -18.46
N VAL A 19 7.94 3.93 -17.24
CA VAL A 19 8.96 3.29 -16.39
C VAL A 19 8.51 1.87 -15.99
N LEU A 20 7.26 1.74 -15.54
CA LEU A 20 6.70 0.49 -15.04
C LEU A 20 6.46 -0.57 -16.13
N ARG A 21 6.52 -0.22 -17.43
CA ARG A 21 6.56 -1.24 -18.51
C ARG A 21 7.77 -2.18 -18.42
N GLY A 22 8.85 -1.75 -17.78
CA GLY A 22 10.01 -2.58 -17.47
C GLY A 22 9.82 -3.55 -16.30
N ALA A 23 8.68 -3.47 -15.59
CA ALA A 23 8.40 -4.34 -14.46
C ALA A 23 8.51 -5.81 -14.85
N ARG A 24 9.37 -6.55 -14.17
CA ARG A 24 9.51 -7.99 -14.42
C ARG A 24 8.34 -8.74 -13.76
N PRO A 25 7.74 -9.73 -14.45
CA PRO A 25 6.75 -10.59 -13.82
C PRO A 25 7.30 -11.17 -12.51
N VAL A 26 6.59 -10.98 -11.42
CA VAL A 26 6.89 -11.64 -10.15
C VAL A 26 6.28 -13.02 -10.20
N PRO A 27 7.06 -14.11 -10.09
CA PRO A 27 6.47 -15.42 -9.91
C PRO A 27 5.61 -15.41 -8.65
N VAL A 28 4.35 -15.80 -8.76
CA VAL A 28 3.47 -16.00 -7.63
C VAL A 28 4.03 -17.14 -6.81
N ALA A 29 4.40 -16.85 -5.57
CA ALA A 29 4.92 -17.75 -4.54
C ALA A 29 5.71 -18.98 -5.05
N ALA A 30 7.02 -18.88 -5.04
CA ALA A 30 7.83 -20.10 -4.99
C ALA A 30 7.50 -20.88 -3.69
N PRO A 31 7.47 -22.22 -3.73
CA PRO A 31 7.31 -23.04 -2.54
C PRO A 31 8.33 -22.61 -1.46
N PRO A 32 8.01 -22.80 -0.15
CA PRO A 32 8.94 -22.51 0.92
C PRO A 32 10.29 -23.19 0.65
N GLY A 33 11.39 -22.42 0.67
CA GLY A 33 12.74 -22.91 0.43
C GLY A 33 13.27 -22.71 -1.00
N VAL A 34 12.47 -22.25 -1.95
CA VAL A 34 12.96 -21.83 -3.28
C VAL A 34 13.30 -20.35 -3.23
N ALA A 35 14.57 -20.00 -3.36
CA ALA A 35 14.99 -18.61 -3.50
C ALA A 35 14.36 -18.03 -4.77
N THR A 36 13.59 -16.97 -4.65
CA THR A 36 12.88 -16.31 -5.76
C THR A 36 13.81 -15.52 -6.70
N GLY A 37 15.12 -15.69 -6.57
CA GLY A 37 16.13 -15.05 -7.45
C GLY A 37 16.23 -13.53 -7.28
N ARG A 38 15.67 -12.98 -6.20
CA ARG A 38 15.78 -11.56 -5.86
C ARG A 38 16.61 -11.41 -4.59
N ASP A 39 17.86 -11.01 -4.75
CA ASP A 39 18.62 -10.44 -3.65
C ASP A 39 17.92 -9.16 -3.21
N GLY A 40 17.36 -9.14 -1.98
CA GLY A 40 16.72 -7.96 -1.40
C GLY A 40 15.18 -7.87 -1.51
N GLY A 41 14.48 -8.88 -2.02
CA GLY A 41 13.02 -9.00 -1.86
C GLY A 41 12.13 -8.15 -2.77
N TYR A 42 12.63 -7.11 -3.48
CA TYR A 42 11.89 -6.29 -4.45
C TYR A 42 12.71 -6.05 -5.72
N ASP A 43 12.09 -5.47 -6.76
CA ASP A 43 12.77 -5.13 -8.01
C ASP A 43 13.64 -3.88 -7.83
N ALA A 44 14.89 -4.07 -7.37
CA ALA A 44 15.82 -2.98 -7.09
C ALA A 44 16.20 -2.19 -8.36
N ALA A 45 16.22 -2.84 -9.53
CA ALA A 45 16.49 -2.15 -10.80
C ALA A 45 15.34 -1.20 -11.14
N LEU A 46 14.11 -1.68 -11.08
CA LEU A 46 12.92 -0.85 -11.30
C LEU A 46 12.79 0.27 -10.26
N TRP A 47 13.13 -0.01 -8.99
CA TRP A 47 13.15 0.99 -7.94
C TRP A 47 14.10 2.14 -8.27
N LYS A 48 15.28 1.80 -8.77
CA LYS A 48 16.26 2.80 -9.21
C LYS A 48 15.81 3.58 -10.44
N GLU A 49 15.11 2.93 -11.39
CA GLU A 49 14.52 3.60 -12.55
C GLU A 49 13.43 4.59 -12.12
N LEU A 50 12.58 4.23 -11.15
CA LEU A 50 11.58 5.14 -10.57
C LEU A 50 12.24 6.37 -9.91
N ALA A 51 13.35 6.16 -9.18
CA ALA A 51 14.12 7.24 -8.60
C ALA A 51 14.72 8.17 -9.67
N GLN A 52 15.36 7.59 -10.69
CA GLN A 52 15.97 8.36 -11.80
C GLN A 52 14.93 9.16 -12.60
N ALA A 53 13.70 8.67 -12.67
CA ALA A 53 12.59 9.37 -13.30
C ALA A 53 11.97 10.46 -12.40
N GLY A 54 12.47 10.68 -11.17
CA GLY A 54 11.92 11.64 -10.23
C GLY A 54 10.63 11.20 -9.53
N LEU A 55 10.14 9.98 -9.79
CA LEU A 55 8.85 9.51 -9.25
C LEU A 55 8.86 9.26 -7.74
N LEU A 56 10.04 9.07 -7.13
CA LEU A 56 10.16 8.91 -5.68
C LEU A 56 10.28 10.25 -4.94
N SER A 57 10.58 11.34 -5.65
CA SER A 57 10.68 12.69 -5.05
C SER A 57 9.37 13.47 -5.08
N LEU A 58 8.34 13.01 -5.79
CA LEU A 58 7.06 13.72 -5.97
C LEU A 58 6.48 14.26 -4.65
N ALA A 59 6.47 13.45 -3.59
CA ALA A 59 5.90 13.81 -2.30
C ALA A 59 6.93 14.37 -1.29
N LEU A 60 8.21 14.41 -1.64
CA LEU A 60 9.22 15.07 -0.81
C LEU A 60 9.01 16.57 -0.84
N PRO A 61 9.25 17.28 0.28
CA PRO A 61 9.20 18.74 0.29
C PRO A 61 10.32 19.35 -0.57
N ASP A 62 10.09 20.57 -1.03
CA ASP A 62 11.01 21.34 -1.88
C ASP A 62 12.43 21.47 -1.30
N TRP A 63 12.53 21.68 0.01
CA TRP A 63 13.82 21.78 0.71
C TRP A 63 14.61 20.46 0.77
N LEU A 64 14.00 19.33 0.38
CA LEU A 64 14.67 18.03 0.14
C LEU A 64 14.77 17.71 -1.36
N GLY A 65 14.49 18.67 -2.23
CA GLY A 65 14.58 18.50 -3.68
C GLY A 65 13.39 17.75 -4.29
N GLY A 66 12.24 17.79 -3.63
CA GLY A 66 11.00 17.21 -4.15
C GLY A 66 10.02 18.25 -4.66
N ASP A 67 8.86 17.79 -5.13
CA ASP A 67 7.81 18.61 -5.72
C ASP A 67 6.71 19.01 -4.72
N GLY A 68 6.76 18.49 -3.49
CA GLY A 68 5.80 18.80 -2.43
C GLY A 68 4.37 18.33 -2.72
N LEU A 69 4.21 17.37 -3.64
CA LEU A 69 2.89 16.88 -4.06
C LEU A 69 2.22 16.03 -2.97
N GLY A 70 0.89 16.07 -2.95
CA GLY A 70 0.09 15.42 -1.93
C GLY A 70 -0.37 14.01 -2.28
N ILE A 71 -1.30 13.52 -1.44
CA ILE A 71 -1.87 12.18 -1.57
C ILE A 71 -2.60 11.95 -2.91
N ALA A 72 -3.22 12.98 -3.49
CA ALA A 72 -3.93 12.85 -4.75
C ALA A 72 -2.99 12.47 -5.89
N ASP A 73 -1.81 13.09 -5.93
CA ASP A 73 -0.79 12.91 -6.96
C ASP A 73 0.03 11.62 -6.72
N ALA A 74 0.45 11.40 -5.45
CA ALA A 74 1.09 10.15 -5.05
C ALA A 74 0.18 8.94 -5.35
N GLY A 75 -1.14 9.09 -5.19
CA GLY A 75 -2.13 8.08 -5.53
C GLY A 75 -2.11 7.66 -7.00
N VAL A 76 -1.74 8.57 -7.91
CA VAL A 76 -1.61 8.23 -9.34
C VAL A 76 -0.45 7.27 -9.57
N LEU A 77 0.72 7.55 -8.99
CA LEU A 77 1.87 6.64 -9.03
C LEU A 77 1.52 5.25 -8.45
N LEU A 78 0.79 5.21 -7.33
CA LEU A 78 0.37 3.96 -6.72
C LEU A 78 -0.57 3.16 -7.63
N ALA A 79 -1.53 3.83 -8.30
CA ALA A 79 -2.42 3.16 -9.23
C ALA A 79 -1.65 2.55 -10.41
N GLU A 80 -0.67 3.26 -10.97
CA GLU A 80 0.16 2.72 -12.05
C GLU A 80 1.06 1.57 -11.57
N THR A 81 1.58 1.63 -10.33
CA THR A 81 2.31 0.52 -9.69
C THR A 81 1.44 -0.73 -9.59
N GLY A 82 0.18 -0.56 -9.17
CA GLY A 82 -0.80 -1.63 -9.11
C GLY A 82 -1.17 -2.18 -10.50
N ARG A 83 -1.35 -1.31 -11.48
CA ARG A 83 -1.63 -1.68 -12.88
C ARG A 83 -0.53 -2.55 -13.48
N ALA A 84 0.71 -2.24 -13.17
CA ALA A 84 1.87 -3.00 -13.62
C ALA A 84 2.10 -4.29 -12.80
N GLY A 85 1.43 -4.46 -11.66
CA GLY A 85 1.73 -5.53 -10.69
C GLY A 85 3.17 -5.49 -10.20
N ALA A 86 3.79 -4.30 -10.14
CA ALA A 86 5.19 -4.14 -9.83
C ALA A 86 5.50 -4.46 -8.36
N ALA A 87 6.62 -5.15 -8.12
CA ALA A 87 7.08 -5.48 -6.77
C ALA A 87 8.13 -4.47 -6.33
N VAL A 88 7.69 -3.29 -5.94
CA VAL A 88 8.51 -2.17 -5.47
C VAL A 88 7.88 -1.52 -4.24
N PRO A 89 8.67 -0.99 -3.28
CA PRO A 89 8.15 -0.48 -2.01
C PRO A 89 7.51 0.92 -2.12
N VAL A 90 6.82 1.26 -3.24
CA VAL A 90 6.21 2.59 -3.45
C VAL A 90 5.12 2.86 -2.41
N LEU A 91 4.20 1.92 -2.17
CA LEU A 91 3.16 2.07 -1.16
C LEU A 91 3.77 2.30 0.23
N ALA A 92 4.74 1.47 0.61
CA ALA A 92 5.41 1.56 1.90
C ALA A 92 6.18 2.88 2.06
N THR A 93 7.01 3.23 1.08
CA THR A 93 7.90 4.39 1.20
C THR A 93 7.15 5.71 0.99
N VAL A 94 6.35 5.85 -0.06
CA VAL A 94 5.71 7.13 -0.37
C VAL A 94 4.50 7.37 0.53
N MET A 95 3.57 6.41 0.59
CA MET A 95 2.28 6.64 1.24
C MET A 95 2.36 6.49 2.76
N THR A 96 3.09 5.49 3.26
CA THR A 96 3.20 5.24 4.71
C THR A 96 4.53 5.66 5.32
N GLY A 97 5.44 6.21 4.52
CA GLY A 97 6.73 6.76 4.94
C GLY A 97 6.79 8.27 4.74
N VAL A 98 6.91 8.72 3.48
CA VAL A 98 7.16 10.14 3.15
C VAL A 98 6.01 11.03 3.61
N LEU A 99 4.76 10.73 3.21
CA LEU A 99 3.62 11.60 3.53
C LEU A 99 3.41 11.79 5.04
N PRO A 100 3.42 10.75 5.90
CA PRO A 100 3.29 10.96 7.34
C PRO A 100 4.48 11.66 7.94
N VAL A 101 5.71 11.38 7.51
CA VAL A 101 6.90 12.07 8.01
C VAL A 101 6.87 13.56 7.65
N THR A 102 6.53 13.89 6.41
CA THR A 102 6.40 15.30 5.97
C THR A 102 5.33 16.05 6.76
N ARG A 103 4.23 15.39 7.13
CA ARG A 103 3.11 16.03 7.81
C ARG A 103 3.30 16.17 9.31
N TRP A 104 3.93 15.20 9.99
CA TRP A 104 3.95 15.13 11.45
C TRP A 104 5.34 15.13 12.08
N ALA A 105 6.43 15.01 11.32
CA ALA A 105 7.77 15.14 11.87
C ALA A 105 8.23 16.61 11.89
N GLY A 106 9.02 16.96 12.90
CA GLY A 106 9.79 18.21 12.87
C GLY A 106 10.83 18.16 11.74
N ARG A 107 11.25 19.35 11.26
CA ARG A 107 12.14 19.50 10.09
C ARG A 107 13.44 18.66 10.20
N ASP A 108 14.06 18.64 11.37
CA ASP A 108 15.32 17.90 11.59
C ASP A 108 15.11 16.40 11.52
N LEU A 109 14.03 15.88 12.11
CA LEU A 109 13.67 14.48 12.04
C LEU A 109 13.30 14.09 10.60
N ALA A 110 12.47 14.91 9.93
CA ALA A 110 12.10 14.67 8.53
C ALA A 110 13.34 14.65 7.63
N GLY A 111 14.29 15.59 7.82
CA GLY A 111 15.55 15.63 7.08
C GLY A 111 16.37 14.35 7.22
N ARG A 112 16.45 13.78 8.43
CA ARG A 112 17.16 12.52 8.66
C ARG A 112 16.44 11.32 8.03
N LEU A 113 15.12 11.22 8.20
CA LEU A 113 14.35 10.06 7.76
C LEU A 113 14.15 10.02 6.25
N LEU A 114 14.03 11.17 5.60
CA LEU A 114 13.73 11.28 4.17
C LEU A 114 14.99 11.46 3.30
N ALA A 115 16.16 11.63 3.91
CA ALA A 115 17.41 11.71 3.16
C ALA A 115 17.59 10.45 2.30
N GLY A 116 17.88 10.64 1.01
CA GLY A 116 18.11 9.54 0.07
C GLY A 116 16.86 8.90 -0.54
N VAL A 117 15.64 9.24 -0.11
CA VAL A 117 14.40 8.68 -0.71
C VAL A 117 14.31 9.01 -2.19
N GLY A 118 14.51 10.28 -2.58
CA GLY A 118 14.42 10.70 -3.99
C GLY A 118 15.41 9.99 -4.91
N THR A 119 16.54 9.51 -4.39
CA THR A 119 17.53 8.73 -5.14
C THR A 119 17.32 7.21 -5.05
N GLY A 120 16.31 6.78 -4.30
CA GLY A 120 16.03 5.36 -4.06
C GLY A 120 16.99 4.68 -3.07
N GLY A 121 17.82 5.46 -2.38
CA GLY A 121 18.78 4.97 -1.38
C GLY A 121 18.18 4.74 0.01
N THR A 122 16.98 5.24 0.27
CA THR A 122 16.28 5.08 1.55
C THR A 122 14.88 4.53 1.32
N VAL A 123 14.54 3.48 2.05
CA VAL A 123 13.22 2.84 2.05
C VAL A 123 12.58 3.02 3.43
N LEU A 124 11.33 3.48 3.44
CA LEU A 124 10.51 3.55 4.64
C LEU A 124 9.36 2.55 4.57
N THR A 125 8.91 2.12 5.74
CA THR A 125 7.68 1.32 5.85
C THR A 125 6.94 1.64 7.15
N ALA A 126 5.71 1.09 7.29
CA ALA A 126 4.93 1.22 8.49
C ALA A 126 4.47 -0.15 9.02
N ALA A 127 4.58 -0.33 10.33
CA ALA A 127 4.21 -1.53 11.05
C ALA A 127 2.86 -1.34 11.75
N LEU A 128 1.75 -1.56 11.02
CA LEU A 128 0.41 -1.14 11.45
C LEU A 128 -0.32 -2.21 12.25
N ARG A 129 -0.26 -3.45 11.77
CA ARG A 129 -1.09 -4.56 12.21
C ARG A 129 -0.54 -5.22 13.47
N GLU A 130 -1.40 -5.55 14.40
CA GLU A 130 -1.09 -6.34 15.60
C GLU A 130 -1.79 -7.70 15.59
N PRO A 131 -1.39 -8.67 16.43
CA PRO A 131 -1.97 -10.01 16.43
C PRO A 131 -3.50 -10.07 16.53
N SER A 132 -4.10 -9.15 17.27
CA SER A 132 -5.55 -9.11 17.51
C SER A 132 -6.31 -8.14 16.62
N GLN A 133 -5.64 -7.13 16.04
CA GLN A 133 -6.31 -6.06 15.30
C GLN A 133 -5.47 -5.55 14.11
N PRO A 134 -6.11 -5.33 12.96
CA PRO A 134 -5.42 -4.76 11.78
C PRO A 134 -4.94 -3.33 11.97
N ARG A 135 -5.73 -2.49 12.66
CA ARG A 135 -5.44 -1.06 12.91
C ARG A 135 -6.01 -0.66 14.26
N PRO A 136 -5.31 -1.00 15.37
CA PRO A 136 -5.82 -0.70 16.70
C PRO A 136 -5.81 0.80 16.98
N ALA A 137 -6.94 1.35 17.45
CA ALA A 137 -7.01 2.73 17.92
C ALA A 137 -6.09 2.94 19.16
N VAL A 138 -5.99 1.90 19.98
CA VAL A 138 -5.06 1.82 21.10
C VAL A 138 -4.16 0.61 20.87
N PRO A 139 -2.94 0.81 20.33
CA PRO A 139 -2.00 -0.27 20.08
C PRO A 139 -1.59 -1.03 21.35
N ALA A 140 -1.45 -2.36 21.26
CA ALA A 140 -0.85 -3.17 22.31
C ALA A 140 0.68 -3.03 22.39
N THR A 141 1.30 -2.55 21.30
CA THR A 141 2.70 -2.12 21.29
C THR A 141 2.86 -0.89 22.17
N VAL A 142 3.79 -0.90 23.11
CA VAL A 142 3.98 0.17 24.12
C VAL A 142 5.33 0.84 23.91
N ALA A 143 5.34 2.17 23.89
CA ALA A 143 6.55 2.98 23.91
C ALA A 143 6.69 3.73 25.25
N THR A 144 7.90 3.72 25.79
CA THR A 144 8.32 4.56 26.92
C THR A 144 9.28 5.61 26.37
N LEU A 145 8.86 6.87 26.42
CA LEU A 145 9.62 7.99 25.84
C LEU A 145 10.41 8.72 26.92
N ASP A 146 11.62 9.17 26.53
CA ASP A 146 12.48 10.07 27.28
C ASP A 146 12.98 11.14 26.31
N GLY A 147 12.37 12.33 26.36
CA GLY A 147 12.56 13.34 25.30
C GLY A 147 12.13 12.81 23.94
N ASP A 148 12.98 12.99 22.94
CA ASP A 148 12.74 12.51 21.55
C ASP A 148 13.18 11.05 21.32
N GLY A 149 13.71 10.38 22.35
CA GLY A 149 14.13 8.99 22.37
C GLY A 149 13.27 8.11 23.26
N GLY A 150 13.81 6.95 23.59
CA GLY A 150 13.14 5.97 24.46
C GLY A 150 13.23 4.56 23.93
N SER A 151 12.29 3.72 24.35
CA SER A 151 12.22 2.33 23.93
C SER A 151 10.78 1.93 23.55
N VAL A 152 10.66 0.93 22.67
CA VAL A 152 9.36 0.37 22.27
C VAL A 152 9.38 -1.16 22.35
N THR A 153 8.29 -1.73 22.86
CA THR A 153 8.10 -3.18 23.00
C THR A 153 6.76 -3.60 22.41
N GLY A 154 6.76 -4.66 21.61
CA GLY A 154 5.54 -5.19 21.01
C GLY A 154 5.80 -6.11 19.84
N VAL A 155 4.71 -6.49 19.15
CA VAL A 155 4.75 -7.35 17.97
C VAL A 155 3.86 -6.76 16.89
N LYS A 156 4.41 -6.62 15.67
CA LYS A 156 3.69 -6.18 14.49
C LYS A 156 3.73 -7.27 13.41
N LEU A 157 2.63 -7.45 12.70
CA LEU A 157 2.44 -8.52 11.72
C LEU A 157 2.30 -7.97 10.30
N GLY A 158 2.83 -8.73 9.33
CA GLY A 158 2.66 -8.42 7.91
C GLY A 158 3.22 -7.04 7.54
N VAL A 159 4.37 -6.69 8.10
CA VAL A 159 5.04 -5.41 7.82
C VAL A 159 5.73 -5.49 6.47
N PRO A 160 5.27 -4.73 5.46
CA PRO A 160 5.86 -4.78 4.14
C PRO A 160 7.31 -4.30 4.18
N TYR A 161 8.21 -5.01 3.53
CA TYR A 161 9.62 -4.60 3.33
C TYR A 161 10.38 -4.26 4.63
N ALA A 162 10.01 -4.82 5.80
CA ALA A 162 10.62 -4.41 7.07
C ALA A 162 12.12 -4.70 7.18
N ALA A 163 12.61 -5.77 6.54
CA ALA A 163 14.04 -6.08 6.55
C ALA A 163 14.84 -5.29 5.49
N GLU A 164 14.16 -4.75 4.48
CA GLU A 164 14.73 -3.93 3.43
C GLU A 164 14.63 -2.42 3.72
N ALA A 165 13.86 -2.04 4.74
CA ALA A 165 13.66 -0.66 5.12
C ALA A 165 14.80 -0.12 6.00
N ASP A 166 15.08 1.18 5.88
CA ASP A 166 15.97 1.91 6.79
C ASP A 166 15.21 2.36 8.05
N TRP A 167 13.93 2.70 7.86
CA TRP A 167 13.06 3.20 8.91
C TRP A 167 11.68 2.55 8.90
N VAL A 168 11.19 2.21 10.09
CA VAL A 168 9.85 1.66 10.33
C VAL A 168 9.06 2.61 11.22
N LEU A 169 7.91 3.07 10.74
CA LEU A 169 6.94 3.83 11.50
C LEU A 169 6.05 2.87 12.28
N VAL A 170 6.00 3.02 13.59
CA VAL A 170 5.32 2.08 14.50
C VAL A 170 4.29 2.82 15.35
N PRO A 171 2.98 2.67 15.11
CA PRO A 171 1.96 3.10 16.04
C PRO A 171 2.11 2.36 17.38
N ALA A 172 2.16 3.12 18.47
CA ALA A 172 2.31 2.61 19.82
C ALA A 172 1.46 3.38 20.83
N SER A 173 1.05 2.72 21.90
CA SER A 173 0.55 3.37 23.11
C SER A 173 1.74 3.89 23.92
N LEU A 174 1.56 5.04 24.56
CA LEU A 174 2.57 5.62 25.42
C LEU A 174 2.36 5.16 26.87
N ALA A 175 3.44 4.79 27.56
CA ALA A 175 3.39 4.39 28.97
C ALA A 175 2.79 5.48 29.86
N GLY A 176 2.94 6.76 29.49
CA GLY A 176 2.34 7.91 30.16
C GLY A 176 0.90 8.24 29.75
N GLY A 177 0.30 7.46 28.86
CA GLY A 177 -1.04 7.66 28.29
C GLY A 177 -1.00 8.28 26.88
N GLY A 178 -2.07 8.03 26.10
CA GLY A 178 -2.17 8.43 24.69
C GLY A 178 -1.47 7.47 23.73
N THR A 179 -1.37 7.89 22.47
CA THR A 179 -0.74 7.11 21.39
C THR A 179 0.19 8.00 20.56
N ALA A 180 1.18 7.41 19.93
CA ALA A 180 2.08 8.10 19.02
C ALA A 180 2.57 7.16 17.91
N VAL A 181 3.12 7.72 16.84
CA VAL A 181 3.92 6.97 15.86
C VAL A 181 5.38 7.16 16.20
N VAL A 182 6.02 6.09 16.68
CA VAL A 182 7.47 6.08 16.92
C VAL A 182 8.23 5.54 15.72
N VAL A 183 9.46 5.96 15.54
CA VAL A 183 10.34 5.54 14.45
C VAL A 183 11.42 4.63 15.00
N VAL A 184 11.63 3.48 14.39
CA VAL A 184 12.70 2.53 14.72
C VAL A 184 13.51 2.16 13.49
N SER A 185 14.78 1.81 13.68
CA SER A 185 15.57 1.16 12.64
C SER A 185 15.43 -0.36 12.75
N PRO A 186 15.17 -1.09 11.65
CA PRO A 186 15.14 -2.56 11.68
C PRO A 186 16.47 -3.20 12.08
N ALA A 187 17.58 -2.47 11.92
CA ALA A 187 18.92 -2.93 12.28
C ALA A 187 19.29 -2.65 13.75
N ALA A 188 18.40 -1.98 14.50
CA ALA A 188 18.69 -1.64 15.90
C ALA A 188 18.60 -2.85 16.83
N ASP A 189 19.31 -2.78 17.96
CA ASP A 189 19.22 -3.78 19.02
C ASP A 189 17.76 -3.90 19.52
N GLY A 190 17.36 -5.11 19.88
CA GLY A 190 15.99 -5.38 20.31
C GLY A 190 14.96 -5.44 19.17
N VAL A 191 15.36 -5.29 17.90
CA VAL A 191 14.50 -5.50 16.74
C VAL A 191 14.82 -6.85 16.10
N SER A 192 13.80 -7.63 15.81
CA SER A 192 13.94 -8.83 15.00
C SER A 192 12.82 -8.93 13.97
N THR A 193 13.17 -9.35 12.75
CA THR A 193 12.26 -9.55 11.63
C THR A 193 12.21 -11.02 11.26
N VAL A 194 11.00 -11.55 11.10
CA VAL A 194 10.80 -12.92 10.62
C VAL A 194 9.93 -12.84 9.37
N ARG A 195 10.47 -13.30 8.24
CA ARG A 195 9.73 -13.29 6.97
C ARG A 195 8.46 -14.13 7.07
N THR A 196 7.35 -13.56 6.60
CA THR A 196 6.05 -14.23 6.51
C THR A 196 5.63 -14.33 5.04
N PRO A 197 4.97 -15.44 4.63
CA PRO A 197 4.56 -15.58 3.24
C PRO A 197 3.44 -14.60 2.90
N SER A 198 3.53 -13.95 1.74
CA SER A 198 2.46 -13.21 1.08
C SER A 198 1.93 -13.98 -0.11
N SER A 199 0.73 -13.65 -0.60
CA SER A 199 0.17 -14.31 -1.79
C SER A 199 0.93 -13.93 -3.06
N GLY A 200 1.40 -12.69 -3.15
CA GLY A 200 2.13 -12.16 -4.30
C GLY A 200 3.64 -12.38 -4.27
N GLY A 201 4.18 -12.94 -3.19
CA GLY A 201 5.62 -13.11 -3.00
C GLY A 201 6.37 -11.84 -2.57
N ASP A 202 5.68 -10.72 -2.41
CA ASP A 202 6.28 -9.49 -1.89
C ASP A 202 6.77 -9.70 -0.45
N PRO A 203 7.89 -9.05 -0.05
CA PRO A 203 8.44 -9.21 1.29
C PRO A 203 7.48 -8.69 2.36
N GLU A 204 7.12 -9.56 3.27
CA GLU A 204 6.39 -9.20 4.49
C GLU A 204 7.03 -9.87 5.70
N TYR A 205 6.95 -9.22 6.85
CA TYR A 205 7.62 -9.67 8.06
C TYR A 205 6.74 -9.55 9.30
N THR A 206 6.93 -10.47 10.24
CA THR A 206 6.62 -10.22 11.63
C THR A 206 7.77 -9.45 12.25
N LEU A 207 7.48 -8.26 12.77
CA LEU A 207 8.44 -7.40 13.49
C LEU A 207 8.22 -7.57 14.99
N ARG A 208 9.27 -7.98 15.70
CA ARG A 208 9.29 -8.07 17.16
C ARG A 208 10.20 -6.99 17.72
N LEU A 209 9.68 -6.25 18.69
CA LEU A 209 10.33 -5.15 19.36
C LEU A 209 10.48 -5.53 20.86
N ALA A 210 11.69 -5.62 21.32
CA ALA A 210 12.04 -5.99 22.71
C ALA A 210 12.90 -4.88 23.34
N GLY A 211 12.27 -3.78 23.75
CA GLY A 211 12.97 -2.59 24.21
C GLY A 211 13.78 -1.89 23.11
N ALA A 212 13.31 -1.97 21.86
CA ALA A 212 13.99 -1.39 20.72
C ALA A 212 14.11 0.13 20.85
N PRO A 213 15.26 0.75 20.51
CA PRO A 213 15.45 2.18 20.66
C PRO A 213 14.56 2.98 19.70
N VAL A 214 13.91 4.02 20.20
CA VAL A 214 13.13 4.98 19.43
C VAL A 214 14.08 6.05 18.90
N THR A 215 14.08 6.23 17.55
CA THR A 215 14.90 7.23 16.85
C THR A 215 14.21 8.60 16.75
N GLY A 216 12.87 8.61 16.86
CA GLY A 216 12.07 9.83 16.76
C GLY A 216 10.58 9.54 16.92
N VAL A 217 9.79 10.60 17.06
CA VAL A 217 8.34 10.53 17.28
C VAL A 217 7.64 11.50 16.33
N LEU A 218 6.58 11.04 15.67
CA LEU A 218 5.73 11.87 14.84
C LEU A 218 4.60 12.49 15.68
N GLY A 219 4.30 13.74 15.45
CA GLY A 219 3.25 14.50 16.15
C GLY A 219 3.69 15.05 17.50
N GLY A 220 4.97 14.92 17.88
CA GLY A 220 5.56 15.38 19.12
C GLY A 220 5.56 14.33 20.24
N THR A 221 6.38 14.58 21.27
CA THR A 221 6.69 13.61 22.36
C THR A 221 5.67 13.62 23.49
N ALA A 222 4.79 14.61 23.55
CA ALA A 222 3.91 14.82 24.71
C ALA A 222 2.60 13.99 24.69
N GLY A 223 2.41 13.08 23.72
CA GLY A 223 1.19 12.26 23.65
C GLY A 223 -0.10 13.06 23.47
N GLY A 224 0.00 14.31 22.97
CA GLY A 224 -1.14 15.18 22.76
C GLY A 224 -1.97 14.82 21.51
N ALA A 225 -2.98 15.64 21.21
CA ALA A 225 -3.88 15.43 20.06
C ALA A 225 -3.10 15.23 18.73
N ALA A 226 -2.04 16.00 18.48
CA ALA A 226 -1.23 15.88 17.27
C ALA A 226 -0.53 14.50 17.13
N ALA A 227 -0.16 13.86 18.22
CA ALA A 227 0.44 12.51 18.21
C ALA A 227 -0.64 11.45 17.90
N GLY A 228 -1.85 11.58 18.46
CA GLY A 228 -2.99 10.73 18.14
C GLY A 228 -3.44 10.91 16.69
N ASP A 229 -3.42 12.15 16.18
CA ASP A 229 -3.72 12.44 14.78
C ASP A 229 -2.72 11.78 13.83
N ALA A 230 -1.43 11.69 14.21
CA ALA A 230 -0.42 11.00 13.43
C ALA A 230 -0.70 9.50 13.30
N VAL A 231 -1.19 8.84 14.37
CA VAL A 231 -1.59 7.43 14.33
C VAL A 231 -2.80 7.23 13.41
N THR A 232 -3.84 8.02 13.60
CA THR A 232 -5.06 7.95 12.77
C THR A 232 -4.73 8.23 11.30
N GLY A 233 -4.00 9.29 11.03
CA GLY A 233 -3.65 9.68 9.67
C GLY A 233 -2.71 8.68 8.99
N LEU A 234 -1.80 8.03 9.72
CA LEU A 234 -0.99 6.95 9.16
C LEU A 234 -1.86 5.77 8.73
N TYR A 235 -2.87 5.39 9.51
CA TYR A 235 -3.83 4.34 9.12
C TYR A 235 -4.66 4.75 7.90
N GLU A 236 -5.11 6.00 7.84
CA GLU A 236 -5.87 6.54 6.70
C GLU A 236 -5.04 6.53 5.41
N LEU A 237 -3.80 7.02 5.47
CA LEU A 237 -2.88 6.99 4.34
C LEU A 237 -2.59 5.55 3.86
N ALA A 238 -2.42 4.62 4.79
CA ALA A 238 -2.18 3.21 4.46
C ALA A 238 -3.36 2.59 3.71
N VAL A 239 -4.59 2.84 4.16
CA VAL A 239 -5.81 2.34 3.51
C VAL A 239 -6.02 2.98 2.16
N ALA A 240 -5.89 4.31 2.07
CA ALA A 240 -5.99 5.03 0.80
C ALA A 240 -4.98 4.50 -0.22
N GLY A 241 -3.72 4.31 0.19
CA GLY A 241 -2.68 3.77 -0.65
C GLY A 241 -2.95 2.35 -1.12
N ALA A 242 -3.38 1.47 -0.22
CA ALA A 242 -3.75 0.10 -0.57
C ALA A 242 -4.91 0.07 -1.59
N CYS A 243 -5.93 0.90 -1.40
CA CYS A 243 -7.05 1.04 -2.34
C CYS A 243 -6.59 1.59 -3.70
N ARG A 244 -5.63 2.54 -3.73
CA ARG A 244 -5.08 3.06 -5.00
C ARG A 244 -4.30 2.01 -5.77
N VAL A 245 -3.46 1.21 -5.12
CA VAL A 245 -2.75 0.11 -5.77
C VAL A 245 -3.74 -0.94 -6.28
N ALA A 246 -4.76 -1.28 -5.49
CA ALA A 246 -5.78 -2.25 -5.88
C ALA A 246 -6.66 -1.76 -7.04
N ASP A 247 -6.99 -0.46 -7.08
CA ASP A 247 -7.69 0.19 -8.20
C ASP A 247 -6.94 -0.02 -9.52
N GLY A 248 -5.62 0.23 -9.54
CA GLY A 248 -4.77 -0.03 -10.69
C GLY A 248 -4.75 -1.51 -11.09
N ALA A 249 -4.60 -2.41 -10.12
CA ALA A 249 -4.55 -3.85 -10.37
C ALA A 249 -5.87 -4.40 -10.94
N LEU A 250 -7.01 -3.95 -10.39
CA LEU A 250 -8.35 -4.32 -10.91
C LEU A 250 -8.60 -3.77 -12.30
N ALA A 251 -8.18 -2.53 -12.57
CA ALA A 251 -8.29 -1.94 -13.90
C ALA A 251 -7.46 -2.72 -14.94
N ALA A 252 -6.26 -3.17 -14.58
CA ALA A 252 -5.42 -4.02 -15.44
C ALA A 252 -6.04 -5.39 -15.67
N ALA A 253 -6.56 -6.03 -14.62
CA ALA A 253 -7.24 -7.33 -14.74
C ALA A 253 -8.49 -7.25 -15.61
N LEU A 254 -9.29 -6.19 -15.46
CA LEU A 254 -10.46 -5.92 -16.30
C LEU A 254 -10.07 -5.76 -17.78
N ALA A 255 -9.05 -4.94 -18.05
CA ALA A 255 -8.57 -4.71 -19.43
C ALA A 255 -8.05 -6.01 -20.06
N LEU A 256 -7.23 -6.78 -19.34
CA LEU A 256 -6.66 -8.05 -19.76
C LEU A 256 -7.78 -9.08 -20.08
N THR A 257 -8.79 -9.16 -19.18
CA THR A 257 -9.92 -10.08 -19.34
C THR A 257 -10.82 -9.68 -20.50
N THR A 258 -11.09 -8.38 -20.65
CA THR A 258 -11.89 -7.86 -21.78
C THR A 258 -11.22 -8.18 -23.12
N GLU A 259 -9.91 -7.98 -23.24
CA GLU A 259 -9.18 -8.31 -24.45
C GLU A 259 -9.17 -9.82 -24.73
N HIS A 260 -9.00 -10.65 -23.69
CA HIS A 260 -9.11 -12.10 -23.82
C HIS A 260 -10.50 -12.51 -24.36
N LEU A 261 -11.58 -11.97 -23.83
CA LEU A 261 -12.94 -12.27 -24.27
C LEU A 261 -13.21 -11.83 -25.72
N ARG A 262 -12.60 -10.75 -26.17
CA ARG A 262 -12.76 -10.22 -27.54
C ARG A 262 -11.99 -11.04 -28.56
N THR A 263 -10.84 -11.57 -28.20
CA THR A 263 -9.91 -12.24 -29.14
C THR A 263 -10.04 -13.77 -29.10
N ARG A 264 -10.34 -14.36 -27.94
CA ARG A 264 -10.47 -15.81 -27.80
C ARG A 264 -11.76 -16.31 -28.43
N GLN A 265 -11.64 -17.27 -29.35
CA GLN A 265 -12.78 -17.90 -30.00
C GLN A 265 -13.05 -19.29 -29.44
N GLN A 266 -14.31 -19.59 -29.25
CA GLN A 266 -14.86 -20.93 -28.95
C GLN A 266 -16.21 -21.07 -29.62
N PHE A 267 -16.56 -22.30 -30.04
CA PHE A 267 -17.82 -22.57 -30.77
C PHE A 267 -18.02 -21.65 -32.01
N GLY A 268 -16.92 -21.32 -32.70
CA GLY A 268 -16.92 -20.52 -33.94
C GLY A 268 -17.10 -19.02 -33.76
N ARG A 269 -17.05 -18.47 -32.53
CA ARG A 269 -17.21 -17.02 -32.27
C ARG A 269 -16.44 -16.55 -31.04
N PRO A 270 -16.16 -15.24 -30.91
CA PRO A 270 -15.50 -14.67 -29.73
C PRO A 270 -16.28 -14.93 -28.44
N LEU A 271 -15.56 -15.17 -27.30
CA LEU A 271 -16.18 -15.39 -25.99
C LEU A 271 -17.06 -14.22 -25.56
N ALA A 272 -16.72 -12.99 -25.91
CA ALA A 272 -17.51 -11.78 -25.62
C ALA A 272 -18.95 -11.83 -26.15
N THR A 273 -19.24 -12.67 -27.15
CA THR A 273 -20.58 -12.80 -27.73
C THR A 273 -21.53 -13.71 -26.93
N PHE A 274 -21.00 -14.38 -25.90
CA PHE A 274 -21.82 -15.23 -25.00
C PHE A 274 -22.36 -14.39 -23.86
N GLN A 275 -23.68 -14.46 -23.64
CA GLN A 275 -24.38 -13.65 -22.63
C GLN A 275 -23.80 -13.83 -21.21
N ALA A 276 -23.49 -15.07 -20.82
CA ALA A 276 -22.91 -15.35 -19.50
C ALA A 276 -21.53 -14.66 -19.33
N ALA A 277 -20.67 -14.69 -20.36
CA ALA A 277 -19.38 -14.00 -20.31
C ALA A 277 -19.56 -12.48 -20.23
N ALA A 278 -20.52 -11.93 -20.97
CA ALA A 278 -20.83 -10.50 -20.94
C ALA A 278 -21.36 -10.05 -19.58
N GLN A 279 -22.20 -10.84 -18.90
CA GLN A 279 -22.66 -10.56 -17.53
C GLN A 279 -21.50 -10.59 -16.54
N HIS A 280 -20.68 -11.62 -16.55
CA HIS A 280 -19.55 -11.73 -15.62
C HIS A 280 -18.54 -10.59 -15.77
N ILE A 281 -18.21 -10.17 -16.99
CA ILE A 281 -17.28 -9.05 -17.15
C ILE A 281 -17.92 -7.72 -16.76
N ALA A 282 -19.24 -7.56 -16.89
CA ALA A 282 -19.95 -6.40 -16.39
C ALA A 282 -19.90 -6.31 -14.85
N ASP A 283 -20.01 -7.43 -14.13
CA ASP A 283 -19.85 -7.46 -12.66
C ASP A 283 -18.43 -7.06 -12.24
N VAL A 284 -17.41 -7.51 -12.97
CA VAL A 284 -16.01 -7.07 -12.74
C VAL A 284 -15.86 -5.57 -12.99
N TYR A 285 -16.47 -5.04 -14.06
CA TYR A 285 -16.46 -3.61 -14.36
C TYR A 285 -17.11 -2.79 -13.26
N ILE A 286 -18.28 -3.21 -12.77
CA ILE A 286 -18.99 -2.54 -11.67
C ILE A 286 -18.10 -2.51 -10.43
N THR A 287 -17.49 -3.65 -10.07
CA THR A 287 -16.59 -3.74 -8.93
C THR A 287 -15.40 -2.79 -9.06
N ALA A 288 -14.70 -2.82 -10.19
CA ALA A 288 -13.54 -1.97 -10.45
C ALA A 288 -13.95 -0.48 -10.42
N ARG A 289 -15.08 -0.12 -11.04
CA ARG A 289 -15.54 1.27 -11.10
C ARG A 289 -15.98 1.80 -9.74
N THR A 290 -16.64 0.99 -8.93
CA THR A 290 -17.06 1.39 -7.57
C THR A 290 -15.86 1.60 -6.66
N LEU A 291 -14.89 0.67 -6.67
CA LEU A 291 -13.64 0.84 -5.92
C LEU A 291 -12.91 2.12 -6.36
N HIS A 292 -12.79 2.35 -7.66
CA HIS A 292 -12.17 3.54 -8.21
C HIS A 292 -12.79 4.82 -7.66
N LEU A 293 -14.12 4.96 -7.74
CA LEU A 293 -14.82 6.17 -7.30
C LEU A 293 -14.75 6.36 -5.78
N ALA A 294 -14.93 5.30 -4.99
CA ALA A 294 -14.80 5.38 -3.54
C ALA A 294 -13.37 5.79 -3.12
N THR A 295 -12.36 5.24 -3.79
CA THR A 295 -10.96 5.57 -3.53
C THR A 295 -10.62 7.01 -3.92
N LEU A 296 -11.13 7.50 -5.06
CA LEU A 296 -10.95 8.90 -5.44
C LEU A 296 -11.60 9.85 -4.44
N SER A 297 -12.82 9.54 -3.99
CA SER A 297 -13.50 10.34 -2.96
C SER A 297 -12.68 10.43 -1.68
N ALA A 298 -12.19 9.30 -1.18
CA ALA A 298 -11.36 9.24 0.01
C ALA A 298 -10.06 10.05 -0.14
N CYS A 299 -9.33 9.87 -1.24
CA CYS A 299 -8.09 10.61 -1.51
C CYS A 299 -8.33 12.12 -1.66
N TRP A 300 -9.42 12.53 -2.32
CA TRP A 300 -9.79 13.93 -2.45
C TRP A 300 -10.09 14.57 -1.09
N ARG A 301 -10.84 13.87 -0.22
CA ARG A 301 -11.13 14.35 1.14
C ARG A 301 -9.87 14.50 1.98
N LEU A 302 -8.97 13.50 1.94
CA LEU A 302 -7.68 13.57 2.62
C LEU A 302 -6.83 14.75 2.12
N ALA A 303 -6.80 14.98 0.81
CA ALA A 303 -6.07 16.10 0.21
C ALA A 303 -6.66 17.46 0.60
N ALA A 304 -7.98 17.53 0.76
CA ALA A 304 -8.69 18.74 1.17
C ALA A 304 -8.70 18.95 2.70
N GLY A 305 -8.11 18.06 3.50
CA GLY A 305 -8.12 18.12 4.96
C GLY A 305 -9.52 17.88 5.58
N LEU A 306 -10.40 17.17 4.85
CA LEU A 306 -11.75 16.82 5.31
C LEU A 306 -11.75 15.44 5.96
N ASP A 307 -12.77 15.15 6.79
CA ASP A 307 -12.98 13.79 7.30
C ASP A 307 -13.20 12.80 6.15
N ALA A 308 -12.21 11.94 5.95
CA ALA A 308 -12.22 10.90 4.92
C ALA A 308 -12.60 9.51 5.46
N GLY A 309 -12.78 9.39 6.77
CA GLY A 309 -13.01 8.10 7.43
C GLY A 309 -14.17 7.30 6.81
N PRO A 310 -15.37 7.86 6.59
CA PRO A 310 -16.46 7.14 5.95
C PRO A 310 -16.13 6.62 4.56
N ASP A 311 -15.53 7.46 3.72
CA ASP A 311 -15.16 7.09 2.34
C ASP A 311 -14.05 6.01 2.31
N LEU A 312 -13.09 6.09 3.24
CA LEU A 312 -12.04 5.08 3.40
C LEU A 312 -12.61 3.73 3.83
N ASP A 313 -13.55 3.71 4.76
CA ASP A 313 -14.17 2.47 5.23
C ASP A 313 -15.00 1.83 4.10
N VAL A 314 -15.71 2.63 3.28
CA VAL A 314 -16.40 2.15 2.08
C VAL A 314 -15.40 1.57 1.07
N ALA A 315 -14.31 2.29 0.76
CA ALA A 315 -13.31 1.83 -0.19
C ALA A 315 -12.61 0.54 0.30
N ALA A 316 -12.25 0.49 1.59
CA ALA A 316 -11.62 -0.68 2.20
C ALA A 316 -12.55 -1.92 2.20
N TYR A 317 -13.82 -1.75 2.52
CA TYR A 317 -14.80 -2.81 2.45
C TYR A 317 -14.98 -3.32 1.01
N TRP A 318 -15.13 -2.39 0.07
CA TRP A 318 -15.27 -2.75 -1.34
C TRP A 318 -14.07 -3.52 -1.88
N LEU A 319 -12.85 -3.09 -1.51
CA LEU A 319 -11.63 -3.82 -1.82
C LEU A 319 -11.64 -5.22 -1.18
N ALA A 320 -11.94 -5.31 0.11
CA ALA A 320 -11.77 -6.54 0.87
C ALA A 320 -12.80 -7.61 0.51
N GLU A 321 -14.05 -7.23 0.26
CA GLU A 321 -15.16 -8.15 -0.08
C GLU A 321 -15.21 -8.45 -1.57
N HIS A 322 -15.21 -7.40 -2.41
CA HIS A 322 -15.47 -7.55 -3.83
C HIS A 322 -14.22 -7.71 -4.69
N GLY A 323 -13.07 -7.16 -4.26
CA GLY A 323 -11.81 -7.25 -5.02
C GLY A 323 -11.38 -8.68 -5.33
N PRO A 324 -11.21 -9.56 -4.33
CA PRO A 324 -10.85 -10.96 -4.57
C PRO A 324 -11.93 -11.75 -5.36
N ALA A 325 -13.22 -11.39 -5.20
CA ALA A 325 -14.30 -11.98 -5.97
C ALA A 325 -14.21 -11.64 -7.46
N ALA A 326 -13.96 -10.36 -7.79
CA ALA A 326 -13.75 -9.92 -9.17
C ALA A 326 -12.54 -10.62 -9.82
N MET A 327 -11.44 -10.80 -9.07
CA MET A 327 -10.30 -11.55 -9.57
C MET A 327 -10.61 -13.01 -9.85
N ARG A 328 -11.39 -13.69 -9.01
CA ARG A 328 -11.86 -15.06 -9.29
C ARG A 328 -12.70 -15.12 -10.57
N THR A 329 -13.55 -14.13 -10.79
CA THR A 329 -14.33 -14.02 -12.03
C THR A 329 -13.43 -13.84 -13.25
N CYS A 330 -12.39 -13.00 -13.15
CA CYS A 330 -11.38 -12.86 -14.21
C CYS A 330 -10.69 -14.20 -14.52
N HIS A 331 -10.24 -14.94 -13.51
CA HIS A 331 -9.66 -16.27 -13.69
C HIS A 331 -10.64 -17.24 -14.37
N HIS A 332 -11.89 -17.26 -13.94
CA HIS A 332 -12.94 -18.08 -14.55
C HIS A 332 -13.10 -17.77 -16.03
N LEU A 333 -13.15 -16.48 -16.41
CA LEU A 333 -13.31 -16.04 -17.79
C LEU A 333 -12.11 -16.38 -18.69
N HIS A 334 -10.92 -16.52 -18.13
CA HIS A 334 -9.71 -16.95 -18.86
C HIS A 334 -9.62 -18.48 -18.99
N GLY A 335 -10.36 -19.24 -18.19
CA GLY A 335 -10.30 -20.71 -18.19
C GLY A 335 -8.89 -21.22 -17.87
N GLY A 336 -8.38 -22.19 -18.62
CA GLY A 336 -7.05 -22.78 -18.39
C GLY A 336 -5.90 -21.77 -18.44
N THR A 337 -5.97 -20.75 -19.29
CA THR A 337 -4.96 -19.68 -19.36
C THR A 337 -4.88 -18.91 -18.04
N GLY A 338 -6.01 -18.71 -17.35
CA GLY A 338 -6.06 -18.04 -16.06
C GLY A 338 -5.39 -18.83 -14.92
N MET A 339 -5.12 -20.13 -15.11
CA MET A 339 -4.44 -20.98 -14.11
C MET A 339 -2.93 -20.97 -14.26
N ASP A 340 -2.41 -20.37 -15.33
CA ASP A 340 -0.96 -20.26 -15.57
C ASP A 340 -0.36 -19.20 -14.64
N VAL A 341 0.57 -19.61 -13.77
CA VAL A 341 1.24 -18.74 -12.81
C VAL A 341 2.16 -17.71 -13.46
N SER A 342 2.56 -17.94 -14.71
CA SER A 342 3.34 -16.97 -15.51
C SER A 342 2.47 -15.91 -16.18
N TYR A 343 1.15 -16.12 -16.24
CA TYR A 343 0.21 -15.18 -16.84
C TYR A 343 -0.02 -13.98 -15.90
N PRO A 344 -0.04 -12.75 -16.42
CA PRO A 344 -0.09 -11.54 -15.58
C PRO A 344 -1.24 -11.50 -14.57
N LEU A 345 -2.38 -12.13 -14.87
CA LEU A 345 -3.54 -12.19 -14.01
C LEU A 345 -3.23 -12.83 -12.65
N ALA A 346 -2.35 -13.84 -12.60
CA ALA A 346 -1.95 -14.50 -11.37
C ALA A 346 -1.32 -13.49 -10.37
N ARG A 347 -0.42 -12.64 -10.87
CA ARG A 347 0.22 -11.59 -10.05
C ARG A 347 -0.79 -10.55 -9.58
N LEU A 348 -1.65 -10.05 -10.47
CA LEU A 348 -2.67 -9.04 -10.13
C LEU A 348 -3.65 -9.59 -9.08
N SER A 349 -4.07 -10.84 -9.21
CA SER A 349 -4.96 -11.52 -8.27
C SER A 349 -4.32 -11.67 -6.88
N ALA A 350 -3.06 -12.11 -6.83
CA ALA A 350 -2.31 -12.24 -5.59
C ALA A 350 -2.13 -10.88 -4.89
N LEU A 351 -1.80 -9.84 -5.64
CA LEU A 351 -1.65 -8.47 -5.14
C LEU A 351 -2.97 -7.95 -4.53
N VAL A 352 -4.10 -8.08 -5.23
CA VAL A 352 -5.41 -7.65 -4.70
C VAL A 352 -5.76 -8.41 -3.41
N LYS A 353 -5.45 -9.71 -3.34
CA LYS A 353 -5.68 -10.52 -2.13
C LYS A 353 -4.83 -10.02 -0.95
N ASP A 354 -3.55 -9.71 -1.16
CA ASP A 354 -2.68 -9.19 -0.11
C ASP A 354 -3.11 -7.79 0.34
N LEU A 355 -3.54 -6.91 -0.58
CA LEU A 355 -4.05 -5.58 -0.27
C LEU A 355 -5.38 -5.65 0.49
N ALA A 356 -6.29 -6.58 0.15
CA ALA A 356 -7.52 -6.82 0.90
C ALA A 356 -7.22 -7.22 2.37
N ARG A 357 -6.23 -8.10 2.56
CA ARG A 357 -5.74 -8.47 3.90
C ARG A 357 -5.06 -7.31 4.62
N TYR A 358 -4.26 -6.51 3.91
CA TYR A 358 -3.61 -5.30 4.45
C TYR A 358 -4.63 -4.28 4.92
N ALA A 359 -5.73 -4.08 4.18
CA ALA A 359 -6.86 -3.23 4.56
C ALA A 359 -7.66 -3.77 5.77
N GLY A 360 -7.39 -5.00 6.23
CA GLY A 360 -8.03 -5.62 7.40
C GLY A 360 -8.92 -6.82 7.10
N GLY A 361 -9.24 -7.09 5.85
CA GLY A 361 -10.16 -8.15 5.43
C GLY A 361 -11.63 -7.76 5.56
N ALA A 362 -12.52 -8.56 4.97
CA ALA A 362 -13.93 -8.23 4.79
C ALA A 362 -14.69 -8.03 6.12
N SER A 363 -14.53 -8.95 7.07
CA SER A 363 -15.23 -8.85 8.37
C SER A 363 -14.85 -7.58 9.14
N TYR A 364 -13.55 -7.30 9.27
CA TYR A 364 -13.08 -6.10 9.97
C TYR A 364 -13.57 -4.80 9.30
N THR A 365 -13.53 -4.73 7.98
CA THR A 365 -13.98 -3.54 7.25
C THR A 365 -15.49 -3.36 7.31
N LEU A 366 -16.25 -4.46 7.36
CA LEU A 366 -17.71 -4.44 7.57
C LEU A 366 -18.06 -3.95 8.98
N ASP A 367 -17.37 -4.45 10.01
CA ASP A 367 -17.57 -4.01 11.40
C ASP A 367 -17.33 -2.49 11.52
N ARG A 368 -16.26 -1.97 10.92
CA ARG A 368 -15.98 -0.54 10.90
C ARG A 368 -17.06 0.30 10.20
N LEU A 369 -17.68 -0.21 9.16
CA LEU A 369 -18.84 0.43 8.53
C LEU A 369 -20.06 0.42 9.47
N GLY A 370 -20.28 -0.70 10.17
CA GLY A 370 -21.36 -0.84 11.14
C GLY A 370 -21.23 0.12 12.33
N ASP A 371 -19.99 0.38 12.80
CA ASP A 371 -19.71 1.31 13.90
C ASP A 371 -20.08 2.79 13.56
N ARG A 372 -20.35 3.10 12.27
CA ARG A 372 -20.72 4.44 11.80
C ARG A 372 -22.22 4.66 11.62
N VAL A 373 -23.01 3.59 11.67
CA VAL A 373 -24.46 3.61 11.50
C VAL A 373 -25.15 3.61 12.85
#